data_3dddd49e63e67d77880c6f243e1b81be
#
_entry.id   3dddd49e63e67d77880c6f243e1b81be
#
_cell.length_a   1.000
_cell.length_b   1.000
_cell.length_c   1.000
_cell.angle_alpha   90.00
_cell.angle_beta   90.00
_cell.angle_gamma   90.00
#
_symmetry.space_group_name_H-M   'P 1'
#
loop_
_entity.id
_entity.type
_entity.pdbx_description
1 polymer ?
#
loop_
_entity_poly.entity_id
_entity_poly.type
_entity_poly.pdbx_seq_one_letter_code
_entity_poly.pdbx_strand_id
1 'polypeptide(L)'
;MKTTRSLATLLLLLLALAACTTIGTGSGQMAGAGAQGEPVTFNWTSTDGGMSGTMRAALPDATFEGHFFQITQQTRGEVLTPLWTHWHRGWYDWPYWSGPVSPSFPATQFITYYSGKVVATLEAPGNQRMRCRFHLVEPSRGMSGGGDGQCQLSDGRVVRAAFPGK
;
A
#
# COMPACT_ATOMS: atom_id res chain seq x y z
N MET A 1 -45.66 -18.11 -17.69
CA MET A 1 -45.01 -18.37 -16.38
C MET A 1 -43.55 -18.84 -16.46
N LYS A 2 -42.95 -19.02 -17.64
CA LYS A 2 -41.50 -19.43 -17.77
C LYS A 2 -40.50 -18.26 -17.76
N THR A 3 -40.93 -17.07 -18.18
CA THR A 3 -40.07 -15.87 -18.30
C THR A 3 -39.70 -15.24 -16.97
N THR A 4 -40.58 -15.29 -15.97
CA THR A 4 -40.32 -14.72 -14.63
C THR A 4 -39.25 -15.48 -13.83
N ARG A 5 -39.14 -16.81 -14.05
CA ARG A 5 -38.07 -17.62 -13.40
C ARG A 5 -36.67 -17.33 -13.96
N SER A 6 -36.58 -17.05 -15.25
CA SER A 6 -35.28 -16.69 -15.89
C SER A 6 -34.76 -15.34 -15.43
N LEU A 7 -35.63 -14.34 -15.25
CA LEU A 7 -35.20 -13.02 -14.76
C LEU A 7 -34.74 -13.08 -13.30
N ALA A 8 -35.42 -13.85 -12.45
CA ALA A 8 -35.02 -14.01 -11.05
C ALA A 8 -33.65 -14.69 -10.90
N THR A 9 -33.37 -15.70 -11.74
CA THR A 9 -32.07 -16.39 -11.74
C THR A 9 -30.93 -15.47 -12.24
N LEU A 10 -31.21 -14.65 -13.24
CA LEU A 10 -30.21 -13.69 -13.76
C LEU A 10 -29.90 -12.59 -12.73
N LEU A 11 -30.95 -12.13 -12.01
CA LEU A 11 -30.76 -11.12 -10.94
C LEU A 11 -29.95 -11.67 -9.75
N LEU A 12 -30.18 -12.94 -9.38
CA LEU A 12 -29.41 -13.60 -8.32
C LEU A 12 -27.94 -13.80 -8.72
N LEU A 13 -27.67 -14.09 -10.00
CA LEU A 13 -26.28 -14.23 -10.50
C LEU A 13 -25.53 -12.90 -10.49
N LEU A 14 -26.21 -11.79 -10.76
CA LEU A 14 -25.62 -10.45 -10.74
C LEU A 14 -25.27 -9.97 -9.33
N LEU A 15 -26.00 -10.39 -8.31
CA LEU A 15 -25.70 -10.09 -6.91
C LEU A 15 -24.48 -10.86 -6.35
N ALA A 16 -24.13 -12.00 -6.95
CA ALA A 16 -22.99 -12.82 -6.50
C ALA A 16 -21.62 -12.28 -6.94
N LEU A 17 -21.59 -11.26 -7.81
CA LEU A 17 -20.37 -10.61 -8.30
C LEU A 17 -19.95 -9.38 -7.47
N ALA A 18 -20.56 -9.15 -6.31
CA ALA A 18 -20.06 -8.16 -5.36
C ALA A 18 -18.70 -8.63 -4.84
N ALA A 19 -17.64 -8.34 -5.57
CA ALA A 19 -16.28 -8.55 -5.11
C ALA A 19 -16.13 -7.91 -3.73
N CYS A 20 -15.68 -8.68 -2.73
CA CYS A 20 -15.45 -8.20 -1.38
C CYS A 20 -14.37 -7.11 -1.42
N THR A 21 -14.78 -5.87 -1.64
CA THR A 21 -13.87 -4.73 -1.60
C THR A 21 -13.73 -4.28 -0.15
N THR A 22 -12.50 -4.26 0.31
CA THR A 22 -12.15 -3.73 1.63
C THR A 22 -11.60 -2.32 1.45
N ILE A 23 -12.12 -1.38 2.22
CA ILE A 23 -11.67 0.01 2.24
C ILE A 23 -11.20 0.39 3.64
N GLY A 24 -10.24 1.29 3.72
CA GLY A 24 -9.79 1.82 4.99
C GLY A 24 -9.17 3.19 4.86
N THR A 25 -8.97 3.80 6.01
CA THR A 25 -8.37 5.13 6.13
C THR A 25 -7.18 5.09 7.07
N GLY A 26 -6.31 6.08 6.94
CA GLY A 26 -5.21 6.33 7.86
C GLY A 26 -5.00 7.83 8.01
N SER A 27 -4.31 8.20 9.05
CA SER A 27 -3.91 9.58 9.29
C SER A 27 -2.39 9.69 9.31
N GLY A 28 -1.87 10.85 8.94
CA GLY A 28 -0.45 11.13 9.00
C GLY A 28 -0.16 12.58 9.32
N GLN A 29 1.10 12.85 9.60
CA GLN A 29 1.61 14.19 9.83
C GLN A 29 2.92 14.37 9.09
N MET A 30 3.08 15.53 8.47
CA MET A 30 4.33 15.93 7.87
C MET A 30 5.40 16.11 8.95
N ALA A 31 6.60 15.58 8.68
CA ALA A 31 7.77 15.77 9.52
C ALA A 31 8.88 16.39 8.67
N GLY A 32 9.45 17.50 9.16
CA GLY A 32 10.53 18.18 8.44
C GLY A 32 10.40 19.70 8.50
N ALA A 33 11.45 20.39 8.06
CA ALA A 33 11.50 21.86 8.08
C ALA A 33 10.44 22.43 7.12
N GLY A 34 9.62 23.33 7.62
CA GLY A 34 8.65 24.11 6.85
C GLY A 34 7.23 23.55 6.75
N ALA A 35 7.02 22.25 7.04
CA ALA A 35 5.71 21.61 6.95
C ALA A 35 5.39 20.74 8.17
N GLN A 36 6.03 21.03 9.31
CA GLN A 36 5.92 20.19 10.50
C GLN A 36 4.50 20.25 11.08
N GLY A 37 3.88 19.08 11.26
CA GLY A 37 2.57 18.93 11.85
C GLY A 37 1.40 19.10 10.88
N GLU A 38 1.63 19.37 9.58
CA GLU A 38 0.55 19.41 8.59
C GLU A 38 -0.10 18.03 8.46
N PRO A 39 -1.45 17.98 8.51
CA PRO A 39 -2.17 16.71 8.45
C PRO A 39 -2.13 16.10 7.05
N VAL A 40 -2.02 14.77 7.01
CA VAL A 40 -2.13 13.97 5.79
C VAL A 40 -3.20 12.91 5.99
N THR A 41 -4.08 12.74 5.01
CA THR A 41 -5.11 11.70 5.04
C THR A 41 -4.77 10.62 4.03
N PHE A 42 -4.81 9.37 4.47
CA PHE A 42 -4.67 8.20 3.62
C PHE A 42 -6.00 7.50 3.43
N ASN A 43 -6.30 7.09 2.21
CA ASN A 43 -7.42 6.21 1.88
C ASN A 43 -6.87 5.04 1.07
N TRP A 44 -7.34 3.83 1.34
CA TRP A 44 -6.93 2.66 0.59
C TRP A 44 -8.12 1.75 0.26
N THR A 45 -7.97 1.01 -0.83
CA THR A 45 -8.98 0.06 -1.32
C THR A 45 -8.26 -1.21 -1.76
N SER A 46 -8.82 -2.35 -1.39
CA SER A 46 -8.27 -3.68 -1.68
C SER A 46 -9.38 -4.65 -2.03
N THR A 47 -9.08 -5.62 -2.90
CA THR A 47 -9.97 -6.74 -3.26
C THR A 47 -9.43 -8.09 -2.78
N ASP A 48 -8.29 -8.10 -2.08
CA ASP A 48 -7.61 -9.30 -1.61
C ASP A 48 -7.42 -9.30 -0.07
N GLY A 49 -8.35 -8.69 0.65
CA GLY A 49 -8.31 -8.66 2.11
C GLY A 49 -7.31 -7.67 2.70
N GLY A 50 -6.85 -6.69 1.92
CA GLY A 50 -5.90 -5.68 2.38
C GLY A 50 -4.44 -6.02 2.14
N MET A 51 -4.16 -7.09 1.38
CA MET A 51 -2.78 -7.50 1.07
C MET A 51 -2.15 -6.63 -0.01
N SER A 52 -2.95 -6.24 -1.01
CA SER A 52 -2.57 -5.28 -2.04
C SER A 52 -3.76 -4.41 -2.43
N GLY A 53 -3.50 -3.33 -3.16
CA GLY A 53 -4.57 -2.47 -3.63
C GLY A 53 -4.09 -1.09 -4.06
N THR A 54 -5.03 -0.16 -4.09
CA THR A 54 -4.76 1.24 -4.39
C THR A 54 -4.73 2.07 -3.11
N MET A 55 -3.91 3.10 -3.11
CA MET A 55 -3.78 4.04 -2.00
C MET A 55 -3.76 5.47 -2.53
N ARG A 56 -4.42 6.35 -1.81
CA ARG A 56 -4.41 7.78 -2.04
C ARG A 56 -3.95 8.48 -0.77
N ALA A 57 -2.99 9.39 -0.89
CA ALA A 57 -2.53 10.26 0.17
C ALA A 57 -2.83 11.71 -0.19
N ALA A 58 -3.68 12.36 0.61
CA ALA A 58 -4.03 13.76 0.45
C ALA A 58 -3.19 14.61 1.40
N LEU A 59 -2.32 15.43 0.83
CA LEU A 59 -1.53 16.45 1.48
C LEU A 59 -2.18 17.84 1.23
N PRO A 60 -1.83 18.86 1.98
CA PRO A 60 -2.37 20.22 1.77
C PRO A 60 -2.09 20.78 0.37
N ASP A 61 -0.94 20.44 -0.21
CA ASP A 61 -0.43 20.96 -1.48
C ASP A 61 -0.57 20.00 -2.67
N ALA A 62 -0.77 18.70 -2.43
CA ALA A 62 -0.83 17.69 -3.49
C ALA A 62 -1.60 16.44 -3.06
N THR A 63 -2.15 15.75 -4.05
CA THR A 63 -2.72 14.41 -3.87
C THR A 63 -1.87 13.40 -4.62
N PHE A 64 -1.44 12.37 -3.91
CA PHE A 64 -0.66 11.25 -4.45
C PHE A 64 -1.55 10.02 -4.55
N GLU A 65 -1.48 9.30 -5.67
CA GLU A 65 -2.24 8.08 -5.92
C GLU A 65 -1.32 6.99 -6.46
N GLY A 66 -1.63 5.74 -6.12
CA GLY A 66 -0.86 4.61 -6.61
C GLY A 66 -1.23 3.32 -5.93
N HIS A 67 -0.26 2.42 -5.82
CA HIS A 67 -0.50 1.07 -5.34
C HIS A 67 0.28 0.77 -4.06
N PHE A 68 -0.29 -0.10 -3.24
CA PHE A 68 0.39 -0.70 -2.11
C PHE A 68 0.34 -2.23 -2.21
N PHE A 69 1.27 -2.89 -1.54
CA PHE A 69 1.25 -4.33 -1.35
C PHE A 69 2.04 -4.72 -0.11
N GLN A 70 1.61 -5.80 0.52
CA GLN A 70 2.37 -6.43 1.59
C GLN A 70 3.48 -7.29 1.00
N ILE A 71 4.69 -7.17 1.53
CA ILE A 71 5.81 -7.99 1.11
C ILE A 71 5.58 -9.42 1.58
N THR A 72 5.39 -10.32 0.62
CA THR A 72 5.37 -11.77 0.83
C THR A 72 6.57 -12.38 0.11
N GLN A 73 6.88 -13.63 0.35
CA GLN A 73 7.97 -14.29 -0.36
C GLN A 73 7.80 -14.35 -1.89
N GLN A 74 6.56 -14.20 -2.38
CA GLN A 74 6.24 -14.20 -3.81
C GLN A 74 6.35 -12.82 -4.46
N THR A 75 6.38 -11.74 -3.68
CA THR A 75 6.36 -10.36 -4.20
C THR A 75 7.77 -9.85 -4.37
N ARG A 76 8.46 -10.22 -5.43
CA ARG A 76 9.87 -9.88 -5.63
C ARG A 76 10.11 -8.92 -6.78
N GLY A 77 11.02 -8.02 -6.56
CA GLY A 77 11.91 -7.39 -7.54
C GLY A 77 11.41 -6.14 -8.19
N GLU A 78 10.39 -6.17 -9.02
CA GLU A 78 10.09 -5.06 -9.93
C GLU A 78 9.59 -3.78 -9.23
N VAL A 79 8.80 -3.94 -8.16
CA VAL A 79 8.19 -2.80 -7.48
C VAL A 79 9.14 -2.13 -6.47
N LEU A 80 10.23 -2.80 -6.10
CA LEU A 80 11.22 -2.29 -5.15
C LEU A 80 12.40 -1.59 -5.83
N THR A 81 12.35 -1.40 -7.13
CA THR A 81 13.38 -0.63 -7.85
C THR A 81 13.46 0.79 -7.29
N PRO A 82 14.68 1.32 -7.07
CA PRO A 82 14.85 2.69 -6.61
C PRO A 82 14.16 3.68 -7.55
N LEU A 83 13.30 4.54 -6.99
CA LEU A 83 12.55 5.55 -7.76
C LEU A 83 13.36 6.81 -8.02
N TRP A 84 14.30 7.12 -7.14
CA TRP A 84 15.21 8.25 -7.22
C TRP A 84 16.48 7.98 -6.42
N THR A 85 17.52 8.76 -6.62
CA THR A 85 18.78 8.63 -5.90
C THR A 85 18.58 8.89 -4.41
N HIS A 86 19.10 8.01 -3.57
CA HIS A 86 19.05 8.09 -2.10
C HIS A 86 17.68 7.95 -1.43
N TRP A 87 16.65 7.49 -2.14
CA TRP A 87 15.32 7.26 -1.55
C TRP A 87 15.31 6.33 -0.33
N HIS A 88 16.26 5.41 -0.23
CA HIS A 88 16.39 4.43 0.87
C HIS A 88 17.25 4.91 2.04
N ARG A 89 17.71 6.16 2.02
CA ARG A 89 18.56 6.69 3.09
C ARG A 89 17.84 6.64 4.43
N GLY A 90 18.48 5.98 5.43
CA GLY A 90 17.90 5.80 6.76
C GLY A 90 16.96 4.60 6.93
N TRP A 91 16.82 3.74 5.90
CA TRP A 91 15.97 2.55 5.96
C TRP A 91 16.79 1.25 5.98
N TYR A 92 17.87 1.23 6.74
CA TYR A 92 18.86 0.14 6.77
C TYR A 92 18.33 -1.19 7.32
N ASP A 93 17.25 -1.14 8.09
CA ASP A 93 16.57 -2.30 8.66
C ASP A 93 15.67 -3.05 7.64
N TRP A 94 15.62 -2.55 6.40
CA TRP A 94 14.81 -3.13 5.34
C TRP A 94 15.69 -3.78 4.27
N PRO A 95 15.86 -5.11 4.29
CA PRO A 95 16.88 -5.81 3.50
C PRO A 95 16.70 -5.72 1.99
N TYR A 96 15.51 -5.35 1.52
CA TYR A 96 15.20 -5.25 0.09
C TYR A 96 15.50 -3.87 -0.51
N TRP A 97 16.07 -2.94 0.27
CA TRP A 97 16.16 -1.52 -0.09
C TRP A 97 17.58 -1.01 -0.11
N SER A 98 18.51 -1.79 0.39
CA SER A 98 19.92 -1.41 0.56
C SER A 98 20.84 -2.15 -0.43
N GLY A 99 20.63 -1.99 -1.72
CA GLY A 99 21.59 -2.52 -2.68
C GLY A 99 20.98 -2.87 -4.04
N PRO A 100 21.80 -3.23 -5.03
CA PRO A 100 21.33 -3.81 -6.26
C PRO A 100 20.58 -5.09 -5.91
N VAL A 101 19.36 -5.23 -6.41
CA VAL A 101 18.54 -6.44 -6.26
C VAL A 101 19.37 -7.60 -6.78
N SER A 102 19.94 -8.40 -5.88
CA SER A 102 20.70 -9.57 -6.29
C SER A 102 19.70 -10.59 -6.85
N PRO A 103 19.88 -11.05 -8.09
CA PRO A 103 19.00 -12.03 -8.72
C PRO A 103 19.06 -13.44 -8.11
N SER A 104 19.77 -13.59 -6.99
CA SER A 104 20.13 -14.88 -6.41
C SER A 104 19.22 -15.39 -5.31
N PHE A 105 17.94 -15.00 -5.26
CA PHE A 105 16.99 -15.66 -4.37
C PHE A 105 16.28 -16.81 -5.09
N PRO A 106 16.41 -18.07 -4.61
CA PRO A 106 15.75 -19.20 -5.23
C PRO A 106 14.22 -19.04 -5.15
N ALA A 107 13.59 -19.10 -6.30
CA ALA A 107 12.17 -18.83 -6.52
C ALA A 107 11.24 -19.99 -6.11
N THR A 108 11.58 -20.84 -5.15
CA THR A 108 10.89 -22.12 -5.00
C THR A 108 10.56 -22.50 -3.55
N GLN A 109 9.77 -21.69 -2.85
CA GLN A 109 8.99 -22.19 -1.72
C GLN A 109 7.65 -21.48 -1.65
N PHE A 110 6.57 -22.25 -1.84
CA PHE A 110 5.17 -21.80 -1.84
C PHE A 110 4.61 -21.64 -0.40
N ILE A 111 5.39 -21.15 0.53
CA ILE A 111 4.87 -20.76 1.85
C ILE A 111 4.66 -19.25 1.79
N THR A 112 3.40 -18.84 1.79
CA THR A 112 3.04 -17.43 1.89
C THR A 112 3.37 -16.94 3.30
N TYR A 113 4.55 -16.39 3.47
CA TYR A 113 4.93 -15.74 4.72
C TYR A 113 4.53 -14.25 4.65
N TYR A 114 3.59 -13.86 5.48
CA TYR A 114 3.18 -12.47 5.63
C TYR A 114 4.19 -11.73 6.51
N SER A 115 5.01 -10.90 5.89
CA SER A 115 6.08 -10.20 6.62
C SER A 115 5.60 -9.08 7.53
N GLY A 116 4.34 -8.66 7.40
CA GLY A 116 3.82 -7.46 8.04
C GLY A 116 4.39 -6.14 7.48
N LYS A 117 5.22 -6.22 6.45
CA LYS A 117 5.85 -5.05 5.81
C LYS A 117 5.06 -4.70 4.55
N VAL A 118 4.51 -3.50 4.52
CA VAL A 118 3.78 -2.96 3.37
C VAL A 118 4.58 -1.85 2.72
N VAL A 119 4.59 -1.86 1.40
CA VAL A 119 5.17 -0.80 0.57
C VAL A 119 4.07 -0.17 -0.25
N ALA A 120 4.07 1.17 -0.33
CA ALA A 120 3.25 1.89 -1.29
C ALA A 120 4.12 2.79 -2.17
N THR A 121 3.77 2.85 -3.44
CA THR A 121 4.37 3.75 -4.43
C THR A 121 3.27 4.61 -5.00
N LEU A 122 3.36 5.91 -4.77
CA LEU A 122 2.34 6.88 -5.15
C LEU A 122 2.97 7.98 -5.99
N GLU A 123 2.18 8.54 -6.90
CA GLU A 123 2.60 9.61 -7.80
C GLU A 123 1.58 10.76 -7.77
N ALA A 124 2.05 11.97 -8.02
CA ALA A 124 1.24 13.17 -8.15
C ALA A 124 1.62 13.93 -9.43
N PRO A 125 0.79 14.87 -9.92
CA PRO A 125 1.13 15.72 -11.05
C PRO A 125 2.48 16.42 -10.85
N GLY A 126 3.17 16.72 -11.95
CA GLY A 126 4.50 17.35 -11.90
C GLY A 126 5.63 16.37 -11.59
N ASN A 127 5.44 15.07 -11.82
CA ASN A 127 6.45 14.02 -11.58
C ASN A 127 6.88 13.90 -10.11
N GLN A 128 6.01 14.34 -9.19
CA GLN A 128 6.22 14.15 -7.77
C GLN A 128 5.93 12.69 -7.41
N ARG A 129 6.78 12.12 -6.55
CA ARG A 129 6.68 10.72 -6.13
C ARG A 129 6.74 10.60 -4.62
N MET A 130 6.03 9.61 -4.11
CA MET A 130 6.03 9.24 -2.70
C MET A 130 6.21 7.73 -2.57
N ARG A 131 7.13 7.31 -1.74
CA ARG A 131 7.31 5.92 -1.36
C ARG A 131 7.06 5.78 0.14
N CYS A 132 6.17 4.85 0.48
CA CYS A 132 5.81 4.55 1.87
C CYS A 132 6.27 3.16 2.27
N ARG A 133 6.55 3.01 3.57
CA ARG A 133 6.71 1.73 4.26
C ARG A 133 5.85 1.72 5.50
N PHE A 134 5.15 0.62 5.74
CA PHE A 134 4.33 0.44 6.94
C PHE A 134 4.64 -0.91 7.58
N HIS A 135 4.49 -0.97 8.90
CA HIS A 135 4.50 -2.19 9.68
C HIS A 135 3.08 -2.47 10.15
N LEU A 136 2.56 -3.66 9.83
CA LEU A 136 1.24 -4.08 10.25
C LEU A 136 1.29 -4.74 11.62
N VAL A 137 0.29 -4.45 12.44
CA VAL A 137 0.10 -5.08 13.75
C VAL A 137 -0.40 -6.51 13.57
N GLU A 138 -1.35 -6.73 12.65
CA GLU A 138 -1.89 -8.05 12.31
C GLU A 138 -1.61 -8.37 10.84
N PRO A 139 -0.43 -8.92 10.49
CA PRO A 139 -0.02 -9.14 9.09
C PRO A 139 -0.96 -10.00 8.26
N SER A 140 -1.61 -10.99 8.85
CA SER A 140 -2.56 -11.87 8.17
C SER A 140 -3.84 -11.18 7.71
N ARG A 141 -4.13 -9.98 8.24
CA ARG A 141 -5.28 -9.14 7.88
C ARG A 141 -4.92 -8.00 6.92
N GLY A 142 -3.68 -7.97 6.44
CA GLY A 142 -3.20 -6.90 5.58
C GLY A 142 -3.41 -5.52 6.20
N MET A 143 -3.70 -4.51 5.39
CA MET A 143 -3.96 -3.13 5.85
C MET A 143 -5.13 -3.02 6.83
N SER A 144 -6.07 -3.98 6.84
CA SER A 144 -7.17 -4.03 7.82
C SER A 144 -6.67 -4.36 9.23
N GLY A 145 -5.50 -4.96 9.37
CA GLY A 145 -4.87 -5.25 10.65
C GLY A 145 -4.28 -4.03 11.35
N GLY A 146 -4.34 -2.88 10.70
CA GLY A 146 -3.75 -1.65 11.22
C GLY A 146 -2.23 -1.66 11.28
N GLY A 147 -1.65 -0.52 11.60
CA GLY A 147 -0.21 -0.39 11.66
C GLY A 147 0.25 1.05 11.56
N ASP A 148 1.54 1.24 11.49
CA ASP A 148 2.17 2.53 11.35
C ASP A 148 3.36 2.50 10.41
N GLY A 149 3.85 3.68 10.04
CA GLY A 149 5.03 3.78 9.20
C GLY A 149 5.32 5.20 8.75
N GLN A 150 6.05 5.27 7.66
CA GLN A 150 6.43 6.57 7.10
C GLN A 150 6.50 6.54 5.58
N CYS A 151 6.31 7.72 5.00
CA CYS A 151 6.50 7.98 3.59
C CYS A 151 7.63 8.99 3.37
N GLN A 152 8.36 8.82 2.28
CA GLN A 152 9.33 9.80 1.78
C GLN A 152 8.82 10.34 0.44
N LEU A 153 8.86 11.65 0.30
CA LEU A 153 8.57 12.34 -0.95
C LEU A 153 9.86 12.58 -1.74
N SER A 154 9.74 12.71 -3.06
CA SER A 154 10.88 12.99 -3.94
C SER A 154 11.56 14.34 -3.68
N ASP A 155 10.87 15.26 -3.03
CA ASP A 155 11.41 16.56 -2.58
C ASP A 155 12.10 16.52 -1.21
N GLY A 156 12.16 15.34 -0.57
CA GLY A 156 12.81 15.12 0.72
C GLY A 156 11.90 15.26 1.93
N ARG A 157 10.65 15.67 1.77
CA ARG A 157 9.67 15.68 2.87
C ARG A 157 9.37 14.26 3.36
N VAL A 158 8.98 14.16 4.62
CA VAL A 158 8.63 12.88 5.26
C VAL A 158 7.26 12.99 5.91
N VAL A 159 6.44 11.95 5.78
CA VAL A 159 5.14 11.81 6.44
C VAL A 159 5.20 10.62 7.39
N ARG A 160 4.81 10.81 8.65
CA ARG A 160 4.53 9.70 9.57
C ARG A 160 3.06 9.37 9.48
N ALA A 161 2.73 8.09 9.30
CA ALA A 161 1.37 7.62 9.08
C ALA A 161 0.99 6.51 10.05
N ALA A 162 -0.29 6.47 10.41
CA ALA A 162 -0.88 5.43 11.22
C ALA A 162 -2.23 5.00 10.62
N PHE A 163 -2.52 3.71 10.69
CA PHE A 163 -3.73 3.09 10.20
C PHE A 163 -4.41 2.36 11.36
N PRO A 164 -5.67 2.65 11.67
CA PRO A 164 -6.39 1.91 12.70
C PRO A 164 -6.66 0.48 12.24
N GLY A 165 -6.53 -0.49 13.15
CA GLY A 165 -7.07 -1.84 12.96
C GLY A 165 -8.59 -1.82 12.99
N LYS A 166 -9.22 -2.72 12.23
CA LYS A 166 -10.68 -2.92 12.21
C LYS A 166 -11.07 -4.16 12.97
#